data_1ab4569166e4015182e2f2114cb86edb
#
_entry.id   1ab4569166e4015182e2f2114cb86edb
#
_cell.length_a   1.000
_cell.length_b   1.000
_cell.length_c   1.000
_cell.angle_alpha   90.00
_cell.angle_beta   90.00
_cell.angle_gamma   90.00
#
_symmetry.space_group_name_H-M   'P 1'
#
loop_
_entity.id
_entity.type
_entity.pdbx_description
1 polymer ?
#
loop_
_entity_poly.entity_id
_entity_poly.type
_entity_poly.pdbx_seq_one_letter_code
_entity_poly.pdbx_strand_id
1 'polypeptide(L)'
;ATEGLAMPHTKRGFARHQQKRREQLWSLLGDLPARRKPTAQLLKTEKHNGFTLEFLILDLNGIEPVPALLLLPDNLQKPAPAMHYIHWHGGDYFVGKNELLTGTSAMQAYAPVYAEKGIVALAIDSWCFGERAPYPDNGGRGEGDTFKRMLWNGEVLFGMMMYDEWQALNYLCSRPEVDTSRIGSFGISMGSTKSWWLAALDERVSVCMDLCCLTDFEALLKENGQYGHGIYYYVPSLLKHFQTHEINELIVPRPRLSLNGREDKLTPPHGVERIRDYLLPLYRKYGREQDCRIELFDCGHTELPEMRAIILE
;
A
#
# COMPACT_ATOMS: atom_id res chain seq x y z
N ALA A 1 17.25 -4.89 -21.01
CA ALA A 1 17.61 -3.48 -20.92
C ALA A 1 16.36 -2.68 -21.19
N THR A 2 15.77 -2.08 -20.16
CA THR A 2 14.75 -1.03 -20.32
C THR A 2 15.43 0.13 -21.03
N GLU A 3 14.88 0.58 -22.18
CA GLU A 3 15.31 1.82 -22.80
C GLU A 3 15.08 2.94 -21.78
N GLY A 4 16.15 3.31 -21.06
CA GLY A 4 16.11 4.39 -20.10
C GLY A 4 15.81 5.68 -20.85
N LEU A 5 14.56 6.14 -20.78
CA LEU A 5 14.21 7.52 -21.11
C LEU A 5 15.07 8.41 -20.21
N ALA A 6 15.96 9.20 -20.83
CA ALA A 6 16.83 10.11 -20.09
C ALA A 6 15.99 10.97 -19.13
N MET A 7 16.35 10.95 -17.84
CA MET A 7 15.63 11.71 -16.81
C MET A 7 15.65 13.20 -17.11
N PRO A 8 14.50 13.86 -17.17
CA PRO A 8 14.42 15.28 -17.45
C PRO A 8 15.18 16.11 -16.40
N HIS A 9 15.97 17.09 -16.83
CA HIS A 9 16.79 17.91 -15.94
C HIS A 9 15.98 18.95 -15.16
N THR A 10 14.76 19.31 -15.60
CA THR A 10 13.91 20.31 -14.95
C THR A 10 12.81 19.66 -14.10
N LYS A 11 12.40 20.33 -13.00
CA LYS A 11 11.26 19.89 -12.15
C LYS A 11 9.97 19.72 -12.97
N ARG A 12 9.68 20.64 -13.89
CA ARG A 12 8.50 20.56 -14.77
C ARG A 12 8.58 19.38 -15.73
N GLY A 13 9.75 19.14 -16.30
CA GLY A 13 9.99 17.98 -17.17
C GLY A 13 9.83 16.68 -16.41
N PHE A 14 10.34 16.62 -15.18
CA PHE A 14 10.21 15.45 -14.32
C PHE A 14 8.73 15.18 -13.95
N ALA A 15 7.95 16.20 -13.61
CA ALA A 15 6.52 16.04 -13.33
C ALA A 15 5.74 15.48 -14.53
N ARG A 16 6.05 15.92 -15.76
CA ARG A 16 5.46 15.34 -16.97
C ARG A 16 5.89 13.90 -17.20
N HIS A 17 7.15 13.58 -16.94
CA HIS A 17 7.68 12.22 -17.00
C HIS A 17 6.93 11.33 -16.02
N GLN A 18 6.79 11.74 -14.75
CA GLN A 18 6.04 11.01 -13.74
C GLN A 18 4.58 10.77 -14.15
N GLN A 19 3.91 11.78 -14.71
CA GLN A 19 2.52 11.64 -15.17
C GLN A 19 2.41 10.58 -16.28
N LYS A 20 3.28 10.63 -17.28
CA LYS A 20 3.30 9.62 -18.35
C LYS A 20 3.61 8.22 -17.84
N ARG A 21 4.57 8.11 -16.93
CA ARG A 21 4.93 6.80 -16.32
C ARG A 21 3.82 6.26 -15.45
N ARG A 22 3.09 7.11 -14.74
CA ARG A 22 1.91 6.72 -13.93
C ARG A 22 0.81 6.16 -14.81
N GLU A 23 0.51 6.79 -15.93
CA GLU A 23 -0.46 6.28 -16.91
C GLU A 23 -0.03 4.92 -17.46
N GLN A 24 1.25 4.76 -17.78
CA GLN A 24 1.82 3.48 -18.21
C GLN A 24 1.71 2.42 -17.11
N LEU A 25 1.99 2.77 -15.85
CA LEU A 25 1.89 1.84 -14.72
C LEU A 25 0.45 1.34 -14.55
N TRP A 26 -0.55 2.24 -14.63
CA TRP A 26 -1.96 1.86 -14.64
C TRP A 26 -2.28 0.89 -15.78
N SER A 27 -1.76 1.12 -16.97
CA SER A 27 -2.04 0.28 -18.15
C SER A 27 -1.53 -1.16 -18.03
N LEU A 28 -0.58 -1.43 -17.12
CA LEU A 28 -0.04 -2.78 -16.86
C LEU A 28 -0.90 -3.61 -15.90
N LEU A 29 -1.89 -3.00 -15.25
CA LEU A 29 -2.70 -3.65 -14.21
C LEU A 29 -3.86 -4.51 -14.74
N GLY A 30 -3.88 -4.78 -16.06
CA GLY A 30 -4.92 -5.58 -16.70
C GLY A 30 -6.23 -4.82 -16.91
N ASP A 31 -7.26 -5.55 -17.29
CA ASP A 31 -8.60 -4.99 -17.43
C ASP A 31 -9.15 -4.64 -16.03
N LEU A 32 -9.54 -3.39 -15.85
CA LEU A 32 -10.04 -2.88 -14.58
C LEU A 32 -11.55 -2.61 -14.65
N PRO A 33 -12.25 -2.64 -13.51
CA PRO A 33 -13.67 -2.29 -13.47
C PRO A 33 -13.93 -0.88 -14.02
N ALA A 34 -15.12 -0.67 -14.57
CA ALA A 34 -15.54 0.66 -14.98
C ALA A 34 -15.52 1.63 -13.80
N ARG A 35 -15.03 2.84 -14.05
CA ARG A 35 -14.98 3.89 -13.01
C ARG A 35 -16.38 4.19 -12.49
N ARG A 36 -16.50 4.28 -11.17
CA ARG A 36 -17.74 4.57 -10.47
C ARG A 36 -17.48 5.41 -9.23
N LYS A 37 -18.49 6.10 -8.77
CA LYS A 37 -18.43 6.78 -7.48
C LYS A 37 -18.54 5.73 -6.37
N PRO A 38 -17.60 5.65 -5.42
CA PRO A 38 -17.74 4.76 -4.28
C PRO A 38 -18.97 5.08 -3.46
N THR A 39 -19.69 4.05 -3.02
CA THR A 39 -20.80 4.18 -2.06
C THR A 39 -20.53 3.29 -0.86
N ALA A 40 -21.14 3.62 0.28
CA ALA A 40 -20.97 2.91 1.52
C ALA A 40 -22.30 2.61 2.18
N GLN A 41 -22.42 1.40 2.72
CA GLN A 41 -23.48 1.01 3.66
C GLN A 41 -22.86 0.90 5.05
N LEU A 42 -23.34 1.68 5.99
CA LEU A 42 -22.99 1.56 7.40
C LEU A 42 -23.76 0.38 8.00
N LEU A 43 -23.05 -0.64 8.47
CA LEU A 43 -23.66 -1.81 9.11
C LEU A 43 -23.89 -1.58 10.60
N LYS A 44 -22.89 -1.07 11.30
CA LYS A 44 -22.91 -0.75 12.74
C LYS A 44 -21.78 0.19 13.11
N THR A 45 -21.89 0.78 14.28
CA THR A 45 -20.82 1.50 14.96
C THR A 45 -20.50 0.84 16.27
N GLU A 46 -19.24 0.84 16.67
CA GLU A 46 -18.79 0.39 17.96
C GLU A 46 -17.95 1.45 18.64
N LYS A 47 -18.25 1.72 19.91
CA LYS A 47 -17.45 2.63 20.72
C LYS A 47 -16.32 1.87 21.39
N HIS A 48 -15.11 2.35 21.17
CA HIS A 48 -13.88 1.88 21.79
C HIS A 48 -13.27 2.96 22.69
N ASN A 49 -12.23 2.61 23.44
CA ASN A 49 -11.49 3.59 24.18
C ASN A 49 -10.70 4.51 23.24
N GLY A 50 -11.11 5.77 23.17
CA GLY A 50 -10.46 6.80 22.35
C GLY A 50 -10.95 6.92 20.91
N PHE A 51 -11.83 6.04 20.42
CA PHE A 51 -12.34 6.11 19.05
C PHE A 51 -13.69 5.43 18.86
N THR A 52 -14.37 5.77 17.78
CA THR A 52 -15.53 5.06 17.25
C THR A 52 -15.13 4.34 15.99
N LEU A 53 -15.57 3.11 15.84
CA LEU A 53 -15.34 2.26 14.68
C LEU A 53 -16.63 2.13 13.87
N GLU A 54 -16.61 2.49 12.60
CA GLU A 54 -17.67 2.22 11.65
C GLU A 54 -17.34 0.92 10.89
N PHE A 55 -18.30 -0.01 10.86
CA PHE A 55 -18.26 -1.21 10.03
C PHE A 55 -19.02 -0.93 8.75
N LEU A 56 -18.34 -0.98 7.63
CA LEU A 56 -18.86 -0.57 6.34
C LEU A 56 -18.83 -1.71 5.33
N ILE A 57 -19.81 -1.68 4.41
CA ILE A 57 -19.70 -2.38 3.13
C ILE A 57 -19.59 -1.30 2.05
N LEU A 58 -18.50 -1.33 1.30
CA LEU A 58 -18.24 -0.39 0.22
C LEU A 58 -18.57 -1.04 -1.12
N ASP A 59 -19.21 -0.30 -2.01
CA ASP A 59 -19.26 -0.63 -3.43
C ASP A 59 -18.16 0.15 -4.15
N LEU A 60 -17.05 -0.52 -4.40
CA LEU A 60 -15.86 0.06 -5.03
C LEU A 60 -15.73 -0.34 -6.51
N ASN A 61 -16.11 -1.56 -6.84
CA ASN A 61 -15.81 -2.16 -8.14
C ASN A 61 -17.07 -2.65 -8.92
N GLY A 62 -18.23 -2.72 -8.29
CA GLY A 62 -19.45 -3.22 -8.92
C GLY A 62 -19.48 -4.73 -9.17
N ILE A 63 -18.51 -5.47 -8.63
CA ILE A 63 -18.36 -6.92 -8.81
C ILE A 63 -18.71 -7.63 -7.51
N GLU A 64 -18.08 -7.22 -6.41
CA GLU A 64 -18.37 -7.78 -5.09
C GLU A 64 -18.30 -6.71 -4.00
N PRO A 65 -19.07 -6.88 -2.90
CA PRO A 65 -19.01 -5.96 -1.77
C PRO A 65 -17.62 -6.00 -1.12
N VAL A 66 -17.15 -4.83 -0.65
CA VAL A 66 -15.86 -4.69 0.01
C VAL A 66 -16.07 -4.28 1.47
N PRO A 67 -15.89 -5.22 2.41
CA PRO A 67 -15.93 -4.92 3.84
C PRO A 67 -14.79 -3.97 4.23
N ALA A 68 -15.12 -2.98 5.07
CA ALA A 68 -14.18 -1.97 5.52
C ALA A 68 -14.40 -1.58 6.98
N LEU A 69 -13.34 -1.07 7.60
CA LEU A 69 -13.35 -0.42 8.90
C LEU A 69 -12.92 1.03 8.75
N LEU A 70 -13.70 1.95 9.30
CA LEU A 70 -13.33 3.35 9.43
C LEU A 70 -13.21 3.69 10.91
N LEU A 71 -12.01 4.08 11.33
CA LEU A 71 -11.70 4.52 12.67
C LEU A 71 -11.79 6.03 12.74
N LEU A 72 -12.62 6.53 13.65
CA LEU A 72 -12.81 7.95 13.93
C LEU A 72 -12.36 8.25 15.36
N PRO A 73 -11.26 9.00 15.58
CA PRO A 73 -10.83 9.43 16.91
C PRO A 73 -11.92 10.24 17.63
N ASP A 74 -12.01 10.12 18.96
CA ASP A 74 -13.08 10.75 19.74
C ASP A 74 -13.04 12.28 19.70
N ASN A 75 -11.89 12.87 19.89
CA ASN A 75 -11.72 14.32 19.94
C ASN A 75 -11.22 14.88 18.62
N LEU A 76 -11.88 14.47 17.54
CA LEU A 76 -11.47 14.81 16.20
C LEU A 76 -11.54 16.29 15.92
N GLN A 77 -10.40 16.90 15.58
CA GLN A 77 -10.33 18.23 14.99
C GLN A 77 -10.66 18.10 13.50
N LYS A 78 -11.82 18.56 13.08
CA LYS A 78 -12.27 18.47 11.69
C LYS A 78 -11.83 19.68 10.87
N PRO A 79 -11.32 19.50 9.66
CA PRO A 79 -10.91 18.24 9.04
C PRO A 79 -9.56 17.73 9.61
N ALA A 80 -9.43 16.42 9.71
CA ALA A 80 -8.30 15.74 10.32
C ALA A 80 -7.43 14.99 9.30
N PRO A 81 -6.16 14.72 9.61
CA PRO A 81 -5.35 13.83 8.79
C PRO A 81 -5.93 12.43 8.77
N ALA A 82 -5.67 11.70 7.70
CA ALA A 82 -6.15 10.35 7.54
C ALA A 82 -5.04 9.39 7.08
N MET A 83 -5.19 8.14 7.47
CA MET A 83 -4.33 7.04 7.04
C MET A 83 -5.14 6.03 6.24
N HIS A 84 -4.70 5.76 5.02
CA HIS A 84 -5.13 4.61 4.25
C HIS A 84 -4.28 3.42 4.69
N TYR A 85 -4.83 2.61 5.61
CA TYR A 85 -4.18 1.46 6.20
C TYR A 85 -4.40 0.22 5.34
N ILE A 86 -3.33 -0.46 4.96
CA ILE A 86 -3.38 -1.63 4.08
C ILE A 86 -2.82 -2.85 4.80
N HIS A 87 -3.65 -3.90 4.92
CA HIS A 87 -3.28 -5.11 5.68
C HIS A 87 -2.25 -5.98 4.96
N TRP A 88 -1.61 -6.85 5.70
CA TRP A 88 -0.60 -7.78 5.21
C TRP A 88 -1.21 -9.02 4.55
N HIS A 89 -0.32 -9.86 3.98
CA HIS A 89 -0.65 -11.21 3.52
C HIS A 89 -0.42 -12.25 4.63
N GLY A 90 0.83 -12.41 5.05
CA GLY A 90 1.28 -13.28 6.15
C GLY A 90 0.91 -14.76 6.02
N GLY A 91 0.32 -15.19 4.90
CA GLY A 91 -0.37 -16.48 4.83
C GLY A 91 -1.64 -16.54 5.68
N ASP A 92 -2.02 -15.42 6.30
CA ASP A 92 -3.20 -15.29 7.15
C ASP A 92 -4.34 -14.63 6.38
N TYR A 93 -5.13 -15.47 5.73
CA TYR A 93 -6.18 -15.02 4.83
C TYR A 93 -7.44 -14.49 5.53
N PHE A 94 -7.56 -14.67 6.84
CA PHE A 94 -8.82 -14.41 7.54
C PHE A 94 -8.79 -13.16 8.44
N VAL A 95 -7.61 -12.57 8.67
CA VAL A 95 -7.48 -11.33 9.44
C VAL A 95 -7.92 -10.11 8.62
N GLY A 96 -7.37 -9.94 7.43
CA GLY A 96 -7.73 -8.84 6.55
C GLY A 96 -7.67 -7.47 7.24
N LYS A 97 -8.68 -6.64 7.04
CA LYS A 97 -8.83 -5.30 7.64
C LYS A 97 -8.76 -5.29 9.18
N ASN A 98 -9.07 -6.41 9.83
CA ASN A 98 -9.03 -6.51 11.30
C ASN A 98 -7.61 -6.35 11.86
N GLU A 99 -6.57 -6.49 11.03
CA GLU A 99 -5.19 -6.20 11.40
C GLU A 99 -5.04 -4.79 12.02
N LEU A 100 -5.80 -3.81 11.55
CA LEU A 100 -5.83 -2.47 12.13
C LEU A 100 -6.09 -2.50 13.65
N LEU A 101 -6.95 -3.44 14.11
CA LEU A 101 -7.39 -3.58 15.50
C LEU A 101 -6.54 -4.57 16.29
N THR A 102 -6.07 -5.64 15.66
CA THR A 102 -5.43 -6.77 16.34
C THR A 102 -3.92 -6.80 16.16
N GLY A 103 -3.40 -6.11 15.15
CA GLY A 103 -2.05 -6.35 14.68
C GLY A 103 -1.89 -7.76 14.10
N THR A 104 -0.64 -8.19 14.01
CA THR A 104 -0.23 -9.51 13.52
C THR A 104 0.88 -10.08 14.41
N SER A 105 1.36 -11.29 14.10
CA SER A 105 2.56 -11.83 14.74
C SER A 105 3.84 -11.00 14.48
N ALA A 106 3.83 -10.16 13.45
CA ALA A 106 4.99 -9.35 13.02
C ALA A 106 4.86 -7.87 13.36
N MET A 107 3.68 -7.38 13.75
CA MET A 107 3.44 -5.96 13.99
C MET A 107 2.30 -5.75 14.98
N GLN A 108 2.49 -4.83 15.92
CA GLN A 108 1.43 -4.45 16.86
C GLN A 108 0.31 -3.66 16.17
N ALA A 109 -0.90 -3.69 16.77
CA ALA A 109 -2.05 -2.92 16.27
C ALA A 109 -1.77 -1.41 16.20
N TYR A 110 -2.28 -0.76 15.15
CA TYR A 110 -2.13 0.69 14.95
C TYR A 110 -3.39 1.50 15.33
N ALA A 111 -4.53 0.87 15.56
CA ALA A 111 -5.75 1.58 15.97
C ALA A 111 -5.54 2.48 17.19
N PRO A 112 -4.87 2.04 18.29
CA PRO A 112 -4.60 2.92 19.43
C PRO A 112 -3.75 4.15 19.07
N VAL A 113 -2.79 3.98 18.16
CA VAL A 113 -1.91 5.07 17.69
C VAL A 113 -2.72 6.12 16.94
N TYR A 114 -3.55 5.71 16.00
CA TYR A 114 -4.37 6.64 15.22
C TYR A 114 -5.39 7.35 16.10
N ALA A 115 -5.99 6.63 17.05
CA ALA A 115 -6.89 7.24 18.03
C ALA A 115 -6.20 8.32 18.86
N GLU A 116 -5.01 8.05 19.39
CA GLU A 116 -4.24 8.99 20.21
C GLU A 116 -3.79 10.21 19.41
N LYS A 117 -3.33 10.00 18.17
CA LYS A 117 -2.83 11.07 17.29
C LYS A 117 -3.92 11.85 16.56
N GLY A 118 -5.20 11.49 16.72
CA GLY A 118 -6.30 12.17 16.03
C GLY A 118 -6.32 11.93 14.52
N ILE A 119 -5.91 10.74 14.08
CA ILE A 119 -5.82 10.36 12.67
C ILE A 119 -6.99 9.44 12.33
N VAL A 120 -7.81 9.81 11.34
CA VAL A 120 -8.82 8.92 10.76
C VAL A 120 -8.12 7.78 10.05
N ALA A 121 -8.58 6.54 10.18
CA ALA A 121 -7.99 5.41 9.47
C ALA A 121 -9.04 4.57 8.75
N LEU A 122 -8.79 4.26 7.48
CA LEU A 122 -9.61 3.36 6.67
C LEU A 122 -8.80 2.11 6.33
N ALA A 123 -9.39 0.94 6.56
CA ALA A 123 -8.86 -0.35 6.12
C ALA A 123 -9.94 -1.16 5.42
N ILE A 124 -9.62 -1.76 4.27
CA ILE A 124 -10.50 -2.65 3.52
C ILE A 124 -9.98 -4.09 3.54
N ASP A 125 -10.86 -5.06 3.35
CA ASP A 125 -10.45 -6.39 2.98
C ASP A 125 -10.04 -6.41 1.50
N SER A 126 -8.82 -6.85 1.22
CA SER A 126 -8.36 -7.09 -0.15
C SER A 126 -9.07 -8.30 -0.76
N TRP A 127 -9.09 -8.39 -2.09
CA TRP A 127 -9.50 -9.59 -2.79
C TRP A 127 -8.86 -10.83 -2.16
N CYS A 128 -9.65 -11.84 -1.89
CA CYS A 128 -9.27 -13.13 -1.29
C CYS A 128 -8.98 -13.12 0.22
N PHE A 129 -9.12 -11.99 0.91
CA PHE A 129 -8.81 -11.86 2.34
C PHE A 129 -10.03 -11.46 3.17
N GLY A 130 -9.97 -11.75 4.46
CA GLY A 130 -11.01 -11.39 5.41
C GLY A 130 -12.36 -12.00 5.04
N GLU A 131 -13.39 -11.18 5.02
CA GLU A 131 -14.74 -11.58 4.62
C GLU A 131 -14.88 -11.84 3.10
N ARG A 132 -13.83 -11.56 2.31
CA ARG A 132 -13.76 -11.82 0.87
C ARG A 132 -13.01 -13.10 0.52
N ALA A 133 -12.61 -13.90 1.52
CA ALA A 133 -11.95 -15.19 1.29
C ALA A 133 -12.92 -16.17 0.59
N PRO A 134 -12.59 -16.68 -0.61
CA PRO A 134 -13.52 -17.54 -1.37
C PRO A 134 -13.80 -18.88 -0.68
N TYR A 135 -12.85 -19.40 0.08
CA TYR A 135 -12.95 -20.64 0.81
C TYR A 135 -12.64 -20.41 2.29
N PRO A 136 -13.55 -20.79 3.20
CA PRO A 136 -13.42 -20.47 4.62
C PRO A 136 -12.30 -21.23 5.35
N ASP A 137 -11.78 -22.29 4.74
CA ASP A 137 -10.78 -23.19 5.31
C ASP A 137 -9.50 -23.30 4.45
N ASN A 138 -9.45 -22.66 3.29
CA ASN A 138 -8.31 -22.73 2.39
C ASN A 138 -8.08 -21.42 1.62
N GLY A 139 -7.51 -20.43 2.29
CA GLY A 139 -7.24 -19.13 1.70
C GLY A 139 -6.24 -19.17 0.53
N GLY A 140 -5.22 -20.00 0.62
CA GLY A 140 -4.22 -20.15 -0.44
C GLY A 140 -4.83 -20.71 -1.74
N ARG A 141 -5.76 -21.64 -1.63
CA ARG A 141 -6.54 -22.09 -2.79
C ARG A 141 -7.43 -20.96 -3.33
N GLY A 142 -8.06 -20.21 -2.45
CA GLY A 142 -8.92 -19.09 -2.84
C GLY A 142 -8.18 -18.03 -3.63
N GLU A 143 -7.00 -17.62 -3.18
CA GLU A 143 -6.13 -16.69 -3.89
C GLU A 143 -5.67 -17.26 -5.23
N GLY A 144 -5.21 -18.52 -5.26
CA GLY A 144 -4.72 -19.18 -6.48
C GLY A 144 -5.82 -19.35 -7.53
N ASP A 145 -7.02 -19.76 -7.14
CA ASP A 145 -8.15 -19.94 -8.07
C ASP A 145 -8.63 -18.58 -8.60
N THR A 146 -8.67 -17.55 -7.76
CA THR A 146 -9.02 -16.18 -8.17
C THR A 146 -8.01 -15.61 -9.14
N PHE A 147 -6.71 -15.74 -8.86
CA PHE A 147 -5.64 -15.32 -9.75
C PHE A 147 -5.76 -15.96 -11.16
N LYS A 148 -5.93 -17.27 -11.21
CA LYS A 148 -6.04 -18.02 -12.47
C LYS A 148 -7.27 -17.61 -13.28
N ARG A 149 -8.42 -17.46 -12.61
CA ARG A 149 -9.65 -17.00 -13.26
C ARG A 149 -9.50 -15.60 -13.83
N MET A 150 -8.94 -14.67 -13.05
CA MET A 150 -8.70 -13.31 -13.51
C MET A 150 -7.77 -13.28 -14.71
N LEU A 151 -6.67 -14.04 -14.66
CA LEU A 151 -5.72 -14.11 -15.76
C LEU A 151 -6.39 -14.55 -17.08
N TRP A 152 -7.28 -15.54 -17.05
CA TRP A 152 -8.03 -15.96 -18.23
C TRP A 152 -8.97 -14.88 -18.79
N ASN A 153 -9.44 -13.98 -17.93
CA ASN A 153 -10.35 -12.90 -18.33
C ASN A 153 -9.61 -11.59 -18.70
N GLY A 154 -8.27 -11.59 -18.73
CA GLY A 154 -7.50 -10.38 -18.99
C GLY A 154 -7.34 -9.47 -17.78
N GLU A 155 -7.80 -9.88 -16.62
CA GLU A 155 -7.66 -9.19 -15.34
C GLU A 155 -6.36 -9.62 -14.64
N VAL A 156 -5.83 -8.75 -13.80
CA VAL A 156 -4.66 -9.02 -12.95
C VAL A 156 -5.08 -8.91 -11.50
N LEU A 157 -4.85 -9.93 -10.68
CA LEU A 157 -5.28 -9.91 -9.27
C LEU A 157 -4.70 -8.69 -8.53
N PHE A 158 -3.41 -8.40 -8.71
CA PHE A 158 -2.81 -7.20 -8.12
C PHE A 158 -3.46 -5.90 -8.64
N GLY A 159 -3.79 -5.85 -9.92
CA GLY A 159 -4.51 -4.73 -10.53
C GLY A 159 -5.89 -4.51 -9.92
N MET A 160 -6.65 -5.59 -9.72
CA MET A 160 -7.96 -5.55 -9.06
C MET A 160 -7.84 -5.13 -7.59
N MET A 161 -6.81 -5.61 -6.87
CA MET A 161 -6.51 -5.15 -5.51
C MET A 161 -6.18 -3.66 -5.49
N MET A 162 -5.33 -3.17 -6.37
CA MET A 162 -4.94 -1.76 -6.41
C MET A 162 -6.09 -0.85 -6.84
N TYR A 163 -6.96 -1.32 -7.72
CA TYR A 163 -8.18 -0.60 -8.08
C TYR A 163 -9.09 -0.39 -6.84
N ASP A 164 -9.27 -1.42 -6.03
CA ASP A 164 -10.06 -1.31 -4.80
C ASP A 164 -9.41 -0.36 -3.78
N GLU A 165 -8.09 -0.41 -3.61
CA GLU A 165 -7.37 0.53 -2.73
C GLU A 165 -7.51 1.98 -3.23
N TRP A 166 -7.41 2.20 -4.54
CA TRP A 166 -7.60 3.52 -5.14
C TRP A 166 -9.05 4.02 -4.95
N GLN A 167 -10.04 3.16 -5.13
CA GLN A 167 -11.44 3.50 -4.87
C GLN A 167 -11.72 3.73 -3.38
N ALA A 168 -11.07 2.98 -2.49
CA ALA A 168 -11.14 3.23 -1.05
C ALA A 168 -10.51 4.58 -0.69
N LEU A 169 -9.43 4.99 -1.36
CA LEU A 169 -8.88 6.35 -1.24
C LEU A 169 -9.90 7.40 -1.71
N ASN A 170 -10.61 7.16 -2.81
CA ASN A 170 -11.70 8.04 -3.26
C ASN A 170 -12.80 8.17 -2.21
N TYR A 171 -13.19 7.07 -1.57
CA TYR A 171 -14.15 7.08 -0.47
C TYR A 171 -13.62 7.87 0.73
N LEU A 172 -12.38 7.62 1.15
CA LEU A 172 -11.74 8.33 2.25
C LEU A 172 -11.72 9.84 2.01
N CYS A 173 -11.37 10.28 0.80
CA CYS A 173 -11.41 11.68 0.40
C CYS A 173 -12.82 12.30 0.40
N SER A 174 -13.87 11.50 0.33
CA SER A 174 -15.25 11.98 0.35
C SER A 174 -15.79 12.19 1.76
N ARG A 175 -15.08 11.73 2.79
CA ARG A 175 -15.52 11.86 4.18
C ARG A 175 -15.31 13.29 4.68
N PRO A 176 -16.34 13.89 5.32
CA PRO A 176 -16.24 15.28 5.82
C PRO A 176 -15.27 15.44 6.99
N GLU A 177 -14.89 14.31 7.65
CA GLU A 177 -13.92 14.31 8.73
C GLU A 177 -12.47 14.46 8.24
N VAL A 178 -12.21 14.23 6.94
CA VAL A 178 -10.87 14.06 6.38
C VAL A 178 -10.37 15.33 5.71
N ASP A 179 -9.16 15.76 6.07
CA ASP A 179 -8.37 16.73 5.31
C ASP A 179 -7.69 16.02 4.13
N THR A 180 -8.20 16.23 2.94
CA THR A 180 -7.70 15.56 1.72
C THR A 180 -6.28 15.96 1.32
N SER A 181 -5.72 16.99 1.94
CA SER A 181 -4.30 17.38 1.76
C SER A 181 -3.33 16.64 2.69
N ARG A 182 -3.86 15.87 3.66
CA ARG A 182 -3.09 15.15 4.67
C ARG A 182 -3.50 13.68 4.76
N ILE A 183 -3.30 12.93 3.68
CA ILE A 183 -3.60 11.50 3.62
C ILE A 183 -2.30 10.71 3.44
N GLY A 184 -2.02 9.80 4.36
CA GLY A 184 -0.93 8.85 4.27
C GLY A 184 -1.38 7.47 3.81
N SER A 185 -0.45 6.69 3.27
CA SER A 185 -0.59 5.24 3.08
C SER A 185 0.40 4.50 3.97
N PHE A 186 -0.05 3.39 4.54
CA PHE A 186 0.79 2.61 5.46
C PHE A 186 0.38 1.13 5.48
N GLY A 187 1.36 0.27 5.61
CA GLY A 187 1.19 -1.16 5.88
C GLY A 187 2.49 -1.91 5.98
N ILE A 188 2.39 -3.17 6.40
CA ILE A 188 3.50 -4.13 6.45
C ILE A 188 3.33 -5.18 5.36
N SER A 189 4.42 -5.70 4.80
CA SER A 189 4.43 -6.84 3.87
C SER A 189 3.64 -6.54 2.59
N MET A 190 2.58 -7.27 2.28
CA MET A 190 1.65 -6.92 1.19
C MET A 190 1.13 -5.49 1.35
N GLY A 191 0.83 -5.07 2.58
CA GLY A 191 0.42 -3.71 2.88
C GLY A 191 1.49 -2.67 2.56
N SER A 192 2.78 -2.99 2.80
CA SER A 192 3.91 -2.18 2.38
C SER A 192 3.94 -2.01 0.85
N THR A 193 3.95 -3.13 0.13
CA THR A 193 3.96 -3.12 -1.34
C THR A 193 2.82 -2.30 -1.91
N LYS A 194 1.60 -2.53 -1.42
CA LYS A 194 0.43 -1.81 -1.88
C LYS A 194 0.45 -0.32 -1.49
N SER A 195 1.08 0.04 -0.36
CA SER A 195 1.23 1.43 0.06
C SER A 195 2.08 2.23 -0.91
N TRP A 196 3.27 1.74 -1.29
CA TRP A 196 4.09 2.49 -2.24
C TRP A 196 3.55 2.40 -3.68
N TRP A 197 2.85 1.33 -4.06
CA TRP A 197 2.12 1.28 -5.33
C TRP A 197 0.99 2.34 -5.37
N LEU A 198 0.18 2.44 -4.32
CA LEU A 198 -0.90 3.42 -4.25
C LEU A 198 -0.37 4.86 -4.33
N ALA A 199 0.70 5.16 -3.58
CA ALA A 199 1.34 6.46 -3.62
C ALA A 199 1.94 6.78 -5.00
N ALA A 200 2.47 5.78 -5.71
CA ALA A 200 2.95 5.92 -7.07
C ALA A 200 1.80 6.18 -8.07
N LEU A 201 0.67 5.51 -7.88
CA LEU A 201 -0.50 5.61 -8.75
C LEU A 201 -1.35 6.86 -8.52
N ASP A 202 -1.31 7.46 -7.33
CA ASP A 202 -2.14 8.61 -6.97
C ASP A 202 -1.38 9.65 -6.12
N GLU A 203 -1.31 10.87 -6.62
CA GLU A 203 -0.59 11.98 -5.98
C GLU A 203 -1.28 12.52 -4.72
N ARG A 204 -2.54 12.15 -4.45
CA ARG A 204 -3.26 12.54 -3.23
C ARG A 204 -2.72 11.86 -1.99
N VAL A 205 -1.99 10.76 -2.12
CA VAL A 205 -1.21 10.19 -1.01
C VAL A 205 -0.06 11.14 -0.70
N SER A 206 -0.21 11.92 0.36
CA SER A 206 0.73 13.00 0.72
C SER A 206 2.00 12.48 1.40
N VAL A 207 1.94 11.33 2.04
CA VAL A 207 3.07 10.64 2.66
C VAL A 207 2.91 9.14 2.47
N CYS A 208 3.99 8.47 2.09
CA CYS A 208 4.02 7.02 1.96
C CYS A 208 4.95 6.42 3.01
N MET A 209 4.39 5.56 3.86
CA MET A 209 5.15 4.83 4.87
C MET A 209 4.93 3.33 4.69
N ASP A 210 5.99 2.55 4.88
CA ASP A 210 5.88 1.10 4.82
C ASP A 210 6.90 0.37 5.68
N LEU A 211 6.53 -0.85 6.05
CA LEU A 211 7.35 -1.80 6.79
C LEU A 211 7.53 -3.09 5.98
N CYS A 212 8.78 -3.53 5.87
CA CYS A 212 9.11 -4.89 5.41
C CYS A 212 8.44 -5.25 4.09
N CYS A 213 8.80 -4.61 3.01
CA CYS A 213 8.64 -5.08 1.63
C CYS A 213 8.92 -4.00 0.57
N LEU A 214 9.91 -3.16 0.78
CA LEU A 214 10.47 -2.38 -0.32
C LEU A 214 11.39 -3.29 -1.15
N THR A 215 10.80 -4.26 -1.82
CA THR A 215 11.51 -5.31 -2.51
C THR A 215 11.97 -4.85 -3.88
N ASP A 216 13.27 -4.88 -4.11
CA ASP A 216 13.85 -4.71 -5.44
C ASP A 216 13.64 -5.98 -6.27
N PHE A 217 12.93 -5.88 -7.38
CA PHE A 217 12.55 -7.04 -8.19
C PHE A 217 13.77 -7.78 -8.77
N GLU A 218 14.78 -7.04 -9.22
CA GLU A 218 15.98 -7.65 -9.76
C GLU A 218 16.79 -8.39 -8.69
N ALA A 219 16.91 -7.82 -7.50
CA ALA A 219 17.55 -8.47 -6.36
C ALA A 219 16.82 -9.75 -5.96
N LEU A 220 15.48 -9.68 -5.88
CA LEU A 220 14.63 -10.84 -5.57
C LEU A 220 14.85 -11.98 -6.57
N LEU A 221 14.90 -11.66 -7.87
CA LEU A 221 15.11 -12.66 -8.92
C LEU A 221 16.51 -13.29 -8.85
N LYS A 222 17.54 -12.48 -8.56
CA LYS A 222 18.93 -12.98 -8.41
C LYS A 222 19.09 -13.95 -7.24
N GLU A 223 18.31 -13.77 -6.19
CA GLU A 223 18.30 -14.64 -5.01
C GLU A 223 17.30 -15.80 -5.10
N ASN A 224 16.57 -15.92 -6.22
CA ASN A 224 15.50 -16.90 -6.40
C ASN A 224 14.41 -16.83 -5.30
N GLY A 225 14.13 -15.61 -4.81
CA GLY A 225 13.24 -15.36 -3.69
C GLY A 225 11.73 -15.32 -4.04
N GLN A 226 11.37 -15.51 -5.31
CA GLN A 226 10.00 -15.34 -5.82
C GLN A 226 8.99 -16.21 -5.09
N TYR A 227 9.37 -17.43 -4.72
CA TYR A 227 8.48 -18.36 -4.03
C TYR A 227 7.97 -17.85 -2.68
N GLY A 228 8.70 -16.96 -2.04
CA GLY A 228 8.33 -16.35 -0.75
C GLY A 228 7.16 -15.37 -0.83
N HIS A 229 6.91 -14.79 -2.00
CA HIS A 229 5.79 -13.88 -2.22
C HIS A 229 4.53 -14.64 -2.66
N GLY A 230 3.36 -14.19 -2.22
CA GLY A 230 2.06 -14.70 -2.69
C GLY A 230 1.87 -14.47 -4.20
N ILE A 231 1.02 -15.28 -4.81
CA ILE A 231 0.78 -15.21 -6.26
C ILE A 231 0.22 -13.84 -6.70
N TYR A 232 -0.45 -13.12 -5.80
CA TYR A 232 -0.99 -11.77 -6.05
C TYR A 232 0.07 -10.78 -6.55
N TYR A 233 1.31 -10.98 -6.10
CA TYR A 233 2.45 -10.06 -6.29
C TYR A 233 2.83 -9.86 -7.77
N TYR A 234 2.47 -10.79 -8.62
CA TYR A 234 2.97 -10.89 -9.98
C TYR A 234 2.06 -10.21 -11.00
N VAL A 235 2.59 -9.12 -11.58
CA VAL A 235 1.95 -8.35 -12.66
C VAL A 235 2.59 -8.75 -13.99
N PRO A 236 1.82 -9.25 -14.96
CA PRO A 236 2.36 -9.67 -16.26
C PRO A 236 3.12 -8.53 -16.96
N SER A 237 4.28 -8.86 -17.50
CA SER A 237 5.15 -7.93 -18.26
C SER A 237 5.69 -6.73 -17.49
N LEU A 238 5.47 -6.61 -16.18
CA LEU A 238 5.89 -5.47 -15.37
C LEU A 238 7.36 -5.13 -15.59
N LEU A 239 8.25 -6.14 -15.52
CA LEU A 239 9.69 -5.93 -15.59
C LEU A 239 10.23 -5.58 -16.99
N LYS A 240 9.39 -5.59 -18.02
CA LYS A 240 9.72 -5.01 -19.33
C LYS A 240 9.71 -3.48 -19.30
N HIS A 241 9.02 -2.91 -18.32
CA HIS A 241 8.71 -1.47 -18.26
C HIS A 241 9.16 -0.80 -16.99
N PHE A 242 9.15 -1.49 -15.84
CA PHE A 242 9.45 -0.91 -14.53
C PHE A 242 10.33 -1.83 -13.68
N GLN A 243 11.26 -1.20 -12.98
CA GLN A 243 11.90 -1.73 -11.78
C GLN A 243 11.28 -1.08 -10.54
N THR A 244 11.53 -1.63 -9.36
CA THR A 244 10.96 -1.10 -8.11
C THR A 244 11.30 0.37 -7.89
N HIS A 245 12.55 0.79 -8.14
CA HIS A 245 12.97 2.17 -7.98
C HIS A 245 12.25 3.12 -8.95
N GLU A 246 11.93 2.67 -10.17
CA GLU A 246 11.19 3.46 -11.15
C GLU A 246 9.71 3.65 -10.78
N ILE A 247 9.11 2.69 -10.06
CA ILE A 247 7.77 2.87 -9.48
C ILE A 247 7.85 3.88 -8.34
N ASN A 248 8.84 3.76 -7.46
CA ASN A 248 9.00 4.65 -6.30
C ASN A 248 9.40 6.09 -6.69
N GLU A 249 10.05 6.31 -7.85
CA GLU A 249 10.31 7.67 -8.33
C GLU A 249 9.04 8.49 -8.58
N LEU A 250 7.89 7.82 -8.80
CA LEU A 250 6.61 8.47 -8.98
C LEU A 250 6.09 9.10 -7.68
N ILE A 251 6.67 8.75 -6.54
CA ILE A 251 6.35 9.34 -5.23
C ILE A 251 7.11 10.64 -5.00
N VAL A 252 8.29 10.81 -5.59
CA VAL A 252 9.14 12.00 -5.43
C VAL A 252 8.39 13.27 -5.86
N PRO A 253 8.41 14.38 -5.09
CA PRO A 253 9.19 14.63 -3.87
C PRO A 253 8.39 14.47 -2.57
N ARG A 254 7.30 13.73 -2.57
CA ARG A 254 6.46 13.54 -1.38
C ARG A 254 7.21 12.72 -0.32
N PRO A 255 7.00 13.00 0.99
CA PRO A 255 7.67 12.29 2.07
C PRO A 255 7.52 10.76 1.95
N ARG A 256 8.65 10.07 2.14
CA ARG A 256 8.79 8.63 1.94
C ARG A 256 9.55 8.01 3.11
N LEU A 257 8.90 7.12 3.85
CA LEU A 257 9.50 6.33 4.93
C LEU A 257 9.37 4.85 4.63
N SER A 258 10.49 4.12 4.61
CA SER A 258 10.49 2.67 4.43
C SER A 258 11.50 2.02 5.38
N LEU A 259 11.02 1.12 6.23
CA LEU A 259 11.82 0.45 7.24
C LEU A 259 11.80 -1.06 6.97
N ASN A 260 12.98 -1.66 6.78
CA ASN A 260 13.13 -3.04 6.33
C ASN A 260 14.11 -3.81 7.20
N GLY A 261 14.01 -5.15 7.18
CA GLY A 261 14.93 -6.04 7.89
C GLY A 261 16.05 -6.54 6.99
N ARG A 262 17.30 -6.56 7.50
CA ARG A 262 18.47 -7.13 6.78
C ARG A 262 18.38 -8.64 6.56
N GLU A 263 17.66 -9.33 7.44
CA GLU A 263 17.50 -10.79 7.41
C GLU A 263 16.17 -11.20 6.76
N ASP A 264 15.40 -10.23 6.23
CA ASP A 264 14.14 -10.49 5.56
C ASP A 264 14.37 -11.07 4.15
N LYS A 265 14.08 -12.34 4.00
CA LYS A 265 14.23 -13.06 2.72
C LYS A 265 13.28 -12.58 1.61
N LEU A 266 12.22 -11.88 1.97
CA LEU A 266 11.27 -11.29 1.01
C LEU A 266 11.79 -9.97 0.43
N THR A 267 12.79 -9.37 1.10
CA THR A 267 13.28 -8.02 0.80
C THR A 267 14.81 -7.98 0.86
N PRO A 268 15.50 -8.45 -0.19
CA PRO A 268 16.97 -8.48 -0.20
C PRO A 268 17.56 -7.11 0.15
N PRO A 269 18.45 -7.01 1.17
CA PRO A 269 18.90 -5.73 1.72
C PRO A 269 19.70 -4.89 0.71
N HIS A 270 20.52 -5.49 -0.14
CA HIS A 270 21.24 -4.75 -1.19
C HIS A 270 20.29 -4.12 -2.22
N GLY A 271 19.11 -4.72 -2.43
CA GLY A 271 18.07 -4.13 -3.27
C GLY A 271 17.44 -2.90 -2.63
N VAL A 272 17.21 -2.90 -1.32
CA VAL A 272 16.72 -1.72 -0.56
C VAL A 272 17.74 -0.58 -0.65
N GLU A 273 19.02 -0.88 -0.48
CA GLU A 273 20.10 0.10 -0.62
C GLU A 273 20.16 0.69 -2.03
N ARG A 274 20.02 -0.13 -3.05
CA ARG A 274 19.97 0.33 -4.46
C ARG A 274 18.79 1.27 -4.71
N ILE A 275 17.62 0.97 -4.19
CA ILE A 275 16.44 1.84 -4.32
C ILE A 275 16.68 3.17 -3.61
N ARG A 276 17.19 3.15 -2.38
CA ARG A 276 17.54 4.35 -1.61
C ARG A 276 18.53 5.23 -2.38
N ASP A 277 19.62 4.64 -2.85
CA ASP A 277 20.70 5.35 -3.54
C ASP A 277 20.23 5.94 -4.90
N TYR A 278 19.22 5.36 -5.51
CA TYR A 278 18.54 5.91 -6.69
C TYR A 278 17.63 7.10 -6.33
N LEU A 279 16.86 7.01 -5.25
CA LEU A 279 15.86 8.02 -4.89
C LEU A 279 16.46 9.26 -4.23
N LEU A 280 17.46 9.13 -3.36
CA LEU A 280 18.04 10.25 -2.63
C LEU A 280 18.50 11.41 -3.51
N PRO A 281 19.22 11.19 -4.63
CA PRO A 281 19.58 12.27 -5.54
C PRO A 281 18.37 12.99 -6.14
N LEU A 282 17.25 12.29 -6.38
CA LEU A 282 16.02 12.89 -6.87
C LEU A 282 15.39 13.82 -5.84
N TYR A 283 15.29 13.37 -4.58
CA TYR A 283 14.82 14.21 -3.48
C TYR A 283 15.72 15.41 -3.25
N ARG A 284 17.05 15.25 -3.36
CA ARG A 284 18.02 16.34 -3.25
C ARG A 284 17.80 17.43 -4.28
N LYS A 285 17.43 17.10 -5.52
CA LYS A 285 17.08 18.08 -6.57
C LYS A 285 15.90 18.98 -6.17
N TYR A 286 15.04 18.51 -5.29
CA TYR A 286 13.92 19.27 -4.75
C TYR A 286 14.25 19.99 -3.43
N GLY A 287 15.45 19.81 -2.87
CA GLY A 287 15.82 20.30 -1.54
C GLY A 287 15.06 19.57 -0.41
N ARG A 288 14.70 18.31 -0.65
CA ARG A 288 13.86 17.49 0.24
C ARG A 288 14.51 16.14 0.57
N GLU A 289 15.82 16.09 0.61
CA GLU A 289 16.55 14.84 0.89
C GLU A 289 16.14 14.23 2.24
N GLN A 290 15.87 15.04 3.25
CA GLN A 290 15.41 14.62 4.58
C GLN A 290 14.02 13.97 4.57
N ASP A 291 13.25 14.17 3.51
CA ASP A 291 11.90 13.58 3.37
C ASP A 291 11.92 12.18 2.76
N CYS A 292 13.10 11.66 2.41
CA CYS A 292 13.29 10.30 1.94
C CYS A 292 14.13 9.51 2.94
N ARG A 293 13.46 8.72 3.77
CA ARG A 293 14.09 7.90 4.80
C ARG A 293 13.83 6.42 4.49
N ILE A 294 14.87 5.71 4.06
CA ILE A 294 14.85 4.28 3.75
C ILE A 294 15.95 3.63 4.55
N GLU A 295 15.58 2.75 5.48
CA GLU A 295 16.51 2.17 6.45
C GLU A 295 16.40 0.65 6.54
N LEU A 296 17.50 0.03 6.98
CA LEU A 296 17.63 -1.39 7.25
C LEU A 296 17.98 -1.61 8.72
N PHE A 297 17.31 -2.57 9.33
CA PHE A 297 17.46 -2.97 10.73
C PHE A 297 17.91 -4.43 10.83
N ASP A 298 18.57 -4.79 11.91
CA ASP A 298 19.07 -6.16 12.15
C ASP A 298 17.93 -7.05 12.66
N CYS A 299 17.01 -7.37 11.75
CA CYS A 299 15.85 -8.23 12.00
C CYS A 299 15.38 -8.89 10.70
N GLY A 300 14.46 -9.84 10.82
CA GLY A 300 13.71 -10.42 9.72
C GLY A 300 12.49 -9.63 9.34
N HIS A 301 11.44 -10.33 8.95
CA HIS A 301 10.16 -9.76 8.50
C HIS A 301 9.26 -9.36 9.67
N THR A 302 9.62 -8.30 10.38
CA THR A 302 8.93 -7.88 11.61
C THR A 302 9.15 -6.40 11.92
N GLU A 303 8.20 -5.80 12.64
CA GLU A 303 8.35 -4.47 13.24
C GLU A 303 9.17 -4.58 14.53
N LEU A 304 10.27 -3.83 14.61
CA LEU A 304 10.99 -3.62 15.87
C LEU A 304 10.44 -2.40 16.62
N PRO A 305 10.64 -2.33 17.95
CA PRO A 305 10.28 -1.13 18.73
C PRO A 305 10.89 0.16 18.18
N GLU A 306 12.12 0.11 17.68
CA GLU A 306 12.81 1.25 17.07
C GLU A 306 12.14 1.70 15.77
N MET A 307 11.68 0.75 14.94
CA MET A 307 10.93 1.06 13.72
C MET A 307 9.61 1.75 14.07
N ARG A 308 8.89 1.22 15.07
CA ARG A 308 7.64 1.80 15.55
C ARG A 308 7.85 3.22 16.07
N ALA A 309 8.91 3.48 16.84
CA ALA A 309 9.24 4.81 17.33
C ALA A 309 9.42 5.80 16.17
N ILE A 310 10.13 5.43 15.11
CA ILE A 310 10.33 6.26 13.91
C ILE A 310 9.00 6.55 13.20
N ILE A 311 8.10 5.57 13.11
CA ILE A 311 6.79 5.77 12.46
C ILE A 311 5.92 6.73 13.28
N LEU A 312 6.07 6.75 14.59
CA LEU A 312 5.30 7.61 15.50
C LEU A 312 5.78 9.07 15.52
N GLU A 313 7.01 9.36 15.07
CA GLU A 313 7.55 10.71 14.87
C GLU A 313 6.81 11.47 13.74
#